data_6cb119cfc0c419a56bbf7a0457553677
#
_entry.id   6cb119cfc0c419a56bbf7a0457553677
#
_cell.length_a   1.000
_cell.length_b   1.000
_cell.length_c   1.000
_cell.angle_alpha   90.00
_cell.angle_beta   90.00
_cell.angle_gamma   90.00
#
_symmetry.space_group_name_H-M   'P 1'
#
loop_
_entity.id
_entity.type
_entity.pdbx_description
1 polymer ?
#
loop_
_entity_poly.entity_id
_entity_poly.type
_entity_poly.pdbx_seq_one_letter_code
_entity_poly.pdbx_strand_id
1 'polypeptide(L)'
;MNIAAAHTTLLEVARLDRVDYALAWRAMQAYTDTRTPASPDRIWLLQHPSVFTLGQAGKREHLRDPGAIPVIHVDRGGQVTWHGPGQCVAYLMLDLRRMGLGVRELVERIEAAIIATLGHFGIEGVARRDAPGVYVDGAKIAALGLRVRRGCCFHGLALNIDPDLGAFARIDPCGHPGMAVTRIADLVPVGTDVSRARVEALLLGELLAVFGYDPARVRESGATEFPAP
;
A
#
# COMPACT_ATOMS: atom_id res chain seq x y z
N MET A 1 -18.20 19.72 -7.10
CA MET A 1 -17.18 18.67 -7.15
C MET A 1 -17.11 18.19 -8.58
N ASN A 2 -16.04 18.53 -9.30
CA ASN A 2 -15.89 18.20 -10.72
C ASN A 2 -15.65 16.70 -10.82
N ILE A 3 -16.58 15.94 -11.34
CA ILE A 3 -16.38 14.52 -11.68
C ILE A 3 -15.39 14.54 -12.84
N ALA A 4 -14.12 14.28 -12.55
CA ALA A 4 -13.12 14.11 -13.59
C ALA A 4 -13.63 12.99 -14.54
N ALA A 5 -13.51 13.23 -15.85
CA ALA A 5 -13.90 12.24 -16.85
C ALA A 5 -13.24 10.89 -16.48
N ALA A 6 -14.03 9.82 -16.46
CA ALA A 6 -13.56 8.48 -16.12
C ALA A 6 -12.34 8.13 -16.98
N HIS A 7 -11.27 7.62 -16.33
CA HIS A 7 -10.07 7.23 -17.07
C HIS A 7 -10.38 6.08 -18.01
N THR A 8 -10.14 6.29 -19.30
CA THR A 8 -10.34 5.26 -20.35
C THR A 8 -9.25 4.20 -20.36
N THR A 9 -8.26 4.35 -19.50
CA THR A 9 -7.11 3.42 -19.38
C THR A 9 -7.55 2.10 -18.78
N LEU A 10 -7.06 1.00 -19.35
CA LEU A 10 -7.22 -0.34 -18.78
C LEU A 10 -6.44 -0.41 -17.45
N LEU A 11 -7.09 -0.93 -16.42
CA LEU A 11 -6.49 -1.29 -15.14
C LEU A 11 -6.49 -2.81 -14.99
N GLU A 12 -5.32 -3.38 -14.76
CA GLU A 12 -5.16 -4.79 -14.41
C GLU A 12 -5.00 -4.92 -12.88
N VAL A 13 -5.85 -5.72 -12.26
CA VAL A 13 -5.80 -6.00 -10.82
C VAL A 13 -5.41 -7.45 -10.62
N ALA A 14 -4.37 -7.71 -9.84
CA ALA A 14 -3.98 -9.05 -9.43
C ALA A 14 -4.16 -9.21 -7.91
N ARG A 15 -4.92 -10.24 -7.51
CA ARG A 15 -5.01 -10.68 -6.12
C ARG A 15 -4.06 -11.83 -5.93
N LEU A 16 -2.95 -11.55 -5.26
CA LEU A 16 -1.89 -12.51 -5.00
C LEU A 16 -1.97 -12.95 -3.53
N ASP A 17 -1.48 -14.14 -3.24
CA ASP A 17 -1.42 -14.60 -1.86
C ASP A 17 -0.18 -14.03 -1.16
N ARG A 18 0.56 -14.84 -0.47
CA ARG A 18 1.78 -14.44 0.23
C ARG A 18 2.97 -14.52 -0.70
N VAL A 19 3.57 -13.39 -1.01
CA VAL A 19 4.64 -13.24 -2.00
C VAL A 19 5.93 -12.77 -1.34
N ASP A 20 7.08 -13.35 -1.72
CA ASP A 20 8.39 -12.84 -1.31
C ASP A 20 8.55 -11.37 -1.71
N TYR A 21 9.07 -10.56 -0.78
CA TYR A 21 9.19 -9.12 -1.00
C TYR A 21 10.14 -8.76 -2.16
N ALA A 22 11.30 -9.42 -2.22
CA ALA A 22 12.30 -9.11 -3.24
C ALA A 22 11.80 -9.53 -4.64
N LEU A 23 11.00 -10.60 -4.71
CA LEU A 23 10.37 -11.02 -5.96
C LEU A 23 9.35 -9.98 -6.43
N ALA A 24 8.44 -9.53 -5.55
CA ALA A 24 7.46 -8.49 -5.87
C ALA A 24 8.12 -7.18 -6.28
N TRP A 25 9.15 -6.77 -5.55
CA TRP A 25 9.89 -5.55 -5.83
C TRP A 25 10.55 -5.58 -7.22
N ARG A 26 11.27 -6.67 -7.56
CA ARG A 26 11.89 -6.82 -8.89
C ARG A 26 10.84 -6.81 -10.01
N ALA A 27 9.70 -7.47 -9.81
CA ALA A 27 8.63 -7.48 -10.80
C ALA A 27 8.01 -6.09 -11.02
N MET A 28 7.80 -5.29 -9.96
CA MET A 28 7.35 -3.90 -10.08
C MET A 28 8.36 -3.03 -10.85
N GLN A 29 9.66 -3.19 -10.57
CA GLN A 29 10.71 -2.47 -11.29
C GLN A 29 10.73 -2.84 -12.77
N ALA A 30 10.73 -4.13 -13.09
CA ALA A 30 10.72 -4.63 -14.46
C ALA A 30 9.51 -4.07 -15.23
N TYR A 31 8.31 -4.14 -14.65
CA TYR A 31 7.13 -3.56 -15.28
C TYR A 31 7.26 -2.05 -15.50
N THR A 32 7.74 -1.32 -14.50
CA THR A 32 7.90 0.14 -14.60
C THR A 32 8.94 0.54 -15.64
N ASP A 33 9.98 -0.27 -15.82
CA ASP A 33 11.05 0.01 -16.79
C ASP A 33 10.67 -0.36 -18.23
N THR A 34 9.82 -1.37 -18.42
CA THR A 34 9.42 -1.85 -19.75
C THR A 34 8.10 -1.26 -20.26
N ARG A 35 7.29 -0.65 -19.38
CA ARG A 35 6.00 -0.09 -19.77
C ARG A 35 6.12 1.03 -20.79
N THR A 36 5.14 1.10 -21.67
CA THR A 36 4.95 2.12 -22.71
C THR A 36 3.73 3.00 -22.39
N PRO A 37 3.48 4.08 -23.12
CA PRO A 37 2.24 4.86 -22.96
C PRO A 37 0.95 4.06 -23.19
N ALA A 38 1.00 2.94 -23.91
CA ALA A 38 -0.15 2.06 -24.15
C ALA A 38 -0.30 0.97 -23.06
N SER A 39 0.68 0.81 -22.18
CA SER A 39 0.62 -0.21 -21.12
C SER A 39 -0.49 0.11 -20.12
N PRO A 40 -1.23 -0.91 -19.62
CA PRO A 40 -2.25 -0.72 -18.60
C PRO A 40 -1.65 -0.18 -17.30
N ASP A 41 -2.47 0.37 -16.43
CA ASP A 41 -2.08 0.55 -15.04
C ASP A 41 -2.28 -0.77 -14.29
N ARG A 42 -1.57 -0.98 -13.18
CA ARG A 42 -1.68 -2.21 -12.40
C ARG A 42 -1.86 -1.92 -10.92
N ILE A 43 -2.71 -2.71 -10.28
CA ILE A 43 -2.81 -2.80 -8.82
C ILE A 43 -2.60 -4.25 -8.42
N TRP A 44 -1.67 -4.51 -7.50
CA TRP A 44 -1.50 -5.82 -6.88
C TRP A 44 -1.90 -5.76 -5.43
N LEU A 45 -2.78 -6.67 -5.00
CA LEU A 45 -3.20 -6.86 -3.62
C LEU A 45 -2.57 -8.16 -3.11
N LEU A 46 -1.78 -8.08 -2.04
CA LEU A 46 -1.00 -9.21 -1.56
C LEU A 46 -0.61 -9.09 -0.08
N GLN A 47 0.04 -10.12 0.43
CA GLN A 47 0.79 -10.12 1.68
C GLN A 47 2.25 -10.51 1.44
N HIS A 48 3.09 -10.25 2.43
CA HIS A 48 4.47 -10.74 2.45
C HIS A 48 4.70 -11.71 3.61
N PRO A 49 5.69 -12.61 3.53
CA PRO A 49 6.36 -13.14 4.71
C PRO A 49 6.93 -11.98 5.54
N SER A 50 7.16 -12.20 6.85
CA SER A 50 7.76 -11.17 7.71
C SER A 50 9.07 -10.64 7.13
N VAL A 51 9.15 -9.32 6.94
CA VAL A 51 10.31 -8.64 6.38
C VAL A 51 10.35 -7.19 6.86
N PHE A 52 11.54 -6.70 7.24
CA PHE A 52 11.79 -5.28 7.41
C PHE A 52 12.29 -4.68 6.09
N THR A 53 11.78 -3.52 5.73
CA THR A 53 12.28 -2.78 4.57
C THR A 53 12.78 -1.40 4.99
N LEU A 54 13.98 -1.05 4.52
CA LEU A 54 14.57 0.28 4.65
C LEU A 54 14.37 1.02 3.34
N GLY A 55 13.58 2.09 3.35
CA GLY A 55 13.40 2.97 2.20
C GLY A 55 14.60 3.87 1.97
N GLN A 56 14.50 4.83 1.04
CA GLN A 56 15.60 5.73 0.67
C GLN A 56 16.12 6.60 1.83
N ALA A 57 15.26 6.97 2.78
CA ALA A 57 15.64 7.67 3.99
C ALA A 57 15.95 6.71 5.16
N GLY A 58 15.96 5.39 4.88
CA GLY A 58 16.11 4.35 5.88
C GLY A 58 17.49 4.32 6.53
N LYS A 59 17.54 4.48 7.84
CA LYS A 59 18.76 4.39 8.62
C LYS A 59 18.75 3.17 9.51
N ARG A 60 19.88 2.48 9.60
CA ARG A 60 20.02 1.28 10.44
C ARG A 60 19.78 1.53 11.93
N GLU A 61 20.01 2.75 12.41
CA GLU A 61 19.76 3.14 13.81
C GLU A 61 18.29 2.97 14.24
N HIS A 62 17.35 2.96 13.26
CA HIS A 62 15.93 2.72 13.50
C HIS A 62 15.53 1.25 13.49
N LEU A 63 16.48 0.34 13.28
CA LEU A 63 16.33 -1.10 13.49
C LEU A 63 16.89 -1.45 14.87
N ARG A 64 16.02 -1.65 15.86
CA ARG A 64 16.43 -1.93 17.25
C ARG A 64 16.89 -3.38 17.42
N ASP A 65 16.05 -4.31 17.05
CA ASP A 65 16.33 -5.75 17.12
C ASP A 65 15.55 -6.50 16.04
N PRO A 66 16.05 -6.61 14.81
CA PRO A 66 15.37 -7.31 13.75
C PRO A 66 15.31 -8.83 13.99
N GLY A 67 16.18 -9.39 14.85
CA GLY A 67 16.25 -10.83 15.10
C GLY A 67 16.49 -11.62 13.81
N ALA A 68 15.72 -12.68 13.60
CA ALA A 68 15.79 -13.53 12.40
C ALA A 68 14.96 -12.98 11.21
N ILE A 69 14.24 -11.86 11.36
CA ILE A 69 13.43 -11.29 10.28
C ILE A 69 14.37 -10.64 9.25
N PRO A 70 14.26 -11.00 7.96
CA PRO A 70 15.08 -10.40 6.91
C PRO A 70 14.93 -8.88 6.84
N VAL A 71 16.03 -8.20 6.50
CA VAL A 71 16.08 -6.74 6.31
C VAL A 71 16.50 -6.44 4.88
N ILE A 72 15.69 -5.73 4.13
CA ILE A 72 15.93 -5.41 2.72
C ILE A 72 16.00 -3.89 2.54
N HIS A 73 17.06 -3.41 1.89
CA HIS A 73 17.14 -2.02 1.42
C HIS A 73 16.45 -1.87 0.07
N VAL A 74 15.56 -0.91 -0.04
CA VAL A 74 14.69 -0.75 -1.20
C VAL A 74 14.59 0.72 -1.63
N ASP A 75 14.10 0.95 -2.84
CA ASP A 75 14.04 2.29 -3.46
C ASP A 75 12.72 3.05 -3.22
N ARG A 76 11.78 2.51 -2.41
CA ARG A 76 10.61 3.29 -1.98
C ARG A 76 11.00 4.50 -1.13
N GLY A 77 10.18 5.51 -1.10
CA GLY A 77 10.33 6.62 -0.15
C GLY A 77 10.16 6.17 1.31
N GLY A 78 10.55 7.05 2.23
CA GLY A 78 10.39 6.85 3.66
C GLY A 78 11.52 6.05 4.33
N GLN A 79 11.32 5.79 5.61
CA GLN A 79 12.22 5.14 6.54
C GLN A 79 11.99 3.62 6.62
N VAL A 80 12.29 3.02 7.77
CA VAL A 80 12.03 1.62 8.06
C VAL A 80 10.52 1.35 8.23
N THR A 81 10.09 0.21 7.75
CA THR A 81 8.77 -0.39 8.08
C THR A 81 8.89 -1.90 8.13
N TRP A 82 7.83 -2.54 8.59
CA TRP A 82 7.68 -3.99 8.56
C TRP A 82 6.52 -4.37 7.66
N HIS A 83 6.68 -5.51 6.98
CA HIS A 83 5.59 -6.19 6.30
C HIS A 83 5.50 -7.63 6.76
N GLY A 84 4.28 -8.16 6.84
CA GLY A 84 4.05 -9.52 7.25
C GLY A 84 2.60 -9.98 7.11
N PRO A 85 2.32 -11.23 7.49
CA PRO A 85 0.97 -11.76 7.49
C PRO A 85 0.01 -10.88 8.29
N GLY A 86 -1.24 -10.78 7.82
CA GLY A 86 -2.25 -9.94 8.44
C GLY A 86 -2.29 -8.51 7.92
N GLN A 87 -1.33 -8.07 7.07
CA GLN A 87 -1.44 -6.81 6.34
C GLN A 87 -2.12 -7.00 4.99
N CYS A 88 -2.88 -5.98 4.54
CA CYS A 88 -3.21 -5.80 3.13
C CYS A 88 -2.17 -4.86 2.51
N VAL A 89 -1.35 -5.39 1.60
CA VAL A 89 -0.40 -4.57 0.83
C VAL A 89 -1.00 -4.33 -0.55
N ALA A 90 -1.10 -3.06 -0.95
CA ALA A 90 -1.51 -2.68 -2.30
C ALA A 90 -0.36 -1.98 -3.01
N TYR A 91 0.14 -2.59 -4.08
CA TYR A 91 1.13 -1.97 -4.97
C TYR A 91 0.43 -1.32 -6.16
N LEU A 92 0.81 -0.08 -6.45
CA LEU A 92 0.16 0.78 -7.43
C LEU A 92 1.17 1.16 -8.52
N MET A 93 1.05 0.58 -9.70
CA MET A 93 1.89 0.87 -10.86
C MET A 93 1.08 1.71 -11.86
N LEU A 94 1.01 3.02 -11.60
CA LEU A 94 0.17 3.97 -12.31
C LEU A 94 1.03 4.93 -13.15
N ASP A 95 0.53 5.34 -14.32
CA ASP A 95 1.12 6.41 -15.12
C ASP A 95 0.58 7.77 -14.67
N LEU A 96 1.35 8.45 -13.81
CA LEU A 96 0.96 9.74 -13.25
C LEU A 96 0.89 10.86 -14.28
N ARG A 97 1.69 10.80 -15.36
CA ARG A 97 1.64 11.78 -16.45
C ARG A 97 0.32 11.68 -17.20
N ARG A 98 -0.08 10.44 -17.53
CA ARG A 98 -1.37 10.17 -18.18
C ARG A 98 -2.55 10.62 -17.33
N MET A 99 -2.43 10.45 -16.00
CA MET A 99 -3.45 10.86 -15.03
C MET A 99 -3.40 12.36 -14.71
N GLY A 100 -2.35 13.08 -15.11
CA GLY A 100 -2.14 14.47 -14.71
C GLY A 100 -1.90 14.67 -13.22
N LEU A 101 -1.39 13.63 -12.51
CA LEU A 101 -1.24 13.64 -11.06
C LEU A 101 0.18 13.98 -10.62
N GLY A 102 0.27 14.86 -9.61
CA GLY A 102 1.48 15.08 -8.84
C GLY A 102 1.65 14.04 -7.72
N VAL A 103 2.89 13.89 -7.23
CA VAL A 103 3.20 12.92 -6.15
C VAL A 103 2.41 13.21 -4.87
N ARG A 104 2.23 14.49 -4.53
CA ARG A 104 1.46 14.87 -3.34
C ARG A 104 0.00 14.45 -3.46
N GLU A 105 -0.62 14.75 -4.59
CA GLU A 105 -2.01 14.39 -4.84
C GLU A 105 -2.20 12.86 -4.87
N LEU A 106 -1.21 12.11 -5.41
CA LEU A 106 -1.19 10.66 -5.35
C LEU A 106 -1.27 10.16 -3.90
N VAL A 107 -0.45 10.71 -3.00
CA VAL A 107 -0.45 10.37 -1.57
C VAL A 107 -1.80 10.71 -0.94
N GLU A 108 -2.32 11.91 -1.14
CA GLU A 108 -3.60 12.38 -0.61
C GLU A 108 -4.77 11.48 -1.07
N ARG A 109 -4.77 11.04 -2.33
CA ARG A 109 -5.79 10.12 -2.86
C ARG A 109 -5.69 8.72 -2.24
N ILE A 110 -4.48 8.19 -2.06
CA ILE A 110 -4.28 6.89 -1.40
C ILE A 110 -4.75 6.97 0.06
N GLU A 111 -4.40 8.03 0.78
CA GLU A 111 -4.84 8.24 2.17
C GLU A 111 -6.38 8.34 2.24
N ALA A 112 -7.00 9.06 1.31
CA ALA A 112 -8.46 9.16 1.23
C ALA A 112 -9.12 7.79 0.99
N ALA A 113 -8.56 6.95 0.11
CA ALA A 113 -9.07 5.60 -0.11
C ALA A 113 -8.98 4.73 1.14
N ILE A 114 -7.86 4.82 1.88
CA ILE A 114 -7.70 4.08 3.14
C ILE A 114 -8.72 4.57 4.18
N ILE A 115 -8.88 5.88 4.33
CA ILE A 115 -9.85 6.48 5.29
C ILE A 115 -11.27 6.03 4.95
N ALA A 116 -11.65 6.08 3.67
CA ALA A 116 -12.96 5.59 3.23
C ALA A 116 -13.14 4.08 3.50
N THR A 117 -12.09 3.28 3.26
CA THR A 117 -12.09 1.85 3.61
C THR A 117 -12.34 1.62 5.10
N LEU A 118 -11.67 2.37 5.98
CA LEU A 118 -11.85 2.30 7.43
C LEU A 118 -13.27 2.71 7.84
N GLY A 119 -13.86 3.69 7.14
CA GLY A 119 -15.24 4.14 7.36
C GLY A 119 -16.27 3.02 7.20
N HIS A 120 -16.05 2.02 6.33
CA HIS A 120 -16.92 0.83 6.20
C HIS A 120 -16.94 -0.05 7.47
N PHE A 121 -15.96 0.14 8.36
CA PHE A 121 -15.87 -0.52 9.67
C PHE A 121 -16.23 0.39 10.83
N GLY A 122 -16.70 1.63 10.56
CA GLY A 122 -16.99 2.62 11.58
C GLY A 122 -15.75 3.22 12.26
N ILE A 123 -14.58 3.08 11.63
CA ILE A 123 -13.30 3.57 12.15
C ILE A 123 -13.01 4.95 11.53
N GLU A 124 -12.79 5.96 12.37
CA GLU A 124 -12.41 7.30 11.94
C GLU A 124 -10.88 7.39 11.78
N GLY A 125 -10.41 7.34 10.54
CA GLY A 125 -9.00 7.52 10.19
C GLY A 125 -8.69 8.96 9.82
N VAL A 126 -7.46 9.41 10.11
CA VAL A 126 -6.95 10.73 9.74
C VAL A 126 -5.60 10.64 9.05
N ALA A 127 -5.38 11.47 8.02
CA ALA A 127 -4.09 11.63 7.37
C ALA A 127 -3.26 12.71 8.07
N ARG A 128 -1.92 12.61 8.02
CA ARG A 128 -1.00 13.58 8.60
C ARG A 128 -0.02 14.08 7.54
N ARG A 129 0.11 15.40 7.41
CA ARG A 129 1.02 16.02 6.42
C ARG A 129 2.49 15.85 6.74
N ASP A 130 2.84 15.81 8.02
CA ASP A 130 4.21 15.68 8.54
C ASP A 130 4.72 14.24 8.50
N ALA A 131 3.82 13.25 8.45
CA ALA A 131 4.15 11.83 8.48
C ALA A 131 3.15 11.03 7.64
N PRO A 132 3.31 10.96 6.30
CA PRO A 132 2.36 10.31 5.42
C PRO A 132 1.91 8.93 5.89
N GLY A 133 0.61 8.67 5.81
CA GLY A 133 -0.06 7.48 6.34
C GLY A 133 -1.39 7.82 6.97
N VAL A 134 -2.12 6.78 7.40
CA VAL A 134 -3.40 6.94 8.07
C VAL A 134 -3.27 6.51 9.53
N TYR A 135 -3.90 7.28 10.41
CA TYR A 135 -3.82 7.14 11.86
C TYR A 135 -5.23 7.08 12.46
N VAL A 136 -5.36 6.33 13.55
CA VAL A 136 -6.56 6.28 14.40
C VAL A 136 -6.11 6.55 15.83
N ASP A 137 -6.67 7.54 16.49
CA ASP A 137 -6.31 7.97 17.86
C ASP A 137 -4.78 8.16 18.05
N GLY A 138 -4.12 8.68 17.01
CA GLY A 138 -2.68 8.90 17.01
C GLY A 138 -1.82 7.68 16.69
N ALA A 139 -2.38 6.47 16.66
CA ALA A 139 -1.67 5.25 16.27
C ALA A 139 -1.75 5.02 14.76
N LYS A 140 -0.62 4.64 14.13
CA LYS A 140 -0.57 4.41 12.69
C LYS A 140 -1.23 3.07 12.33
N ILE A 141 -2.25 3.10 11.47
CA ILE A 141 -2.94 1.91 10.96
C ILE A 141 -2.49 1.56 9.53
N ALA A 142 -2.06 2.54 8.75
CA ALA A 142 -1.56 2.30 7.41
C ALA A 142 -0.32 3.15 7.11
N ALA A 143 0.65 2.54 6.44
CA ALA A 143 1.88 3.17 5.97
C ALA A 143 1.87 3.30 4.46
N LEU A 144 2.48 4.38 3.94
CA LEU A 144 2.69 4.61 2.52
C LEU A 144 4.18 4.72 2.21
N GLY A 145 4.59 4.15 1.10
CA GLY A 145 5.93 4.32 0.57
C GLY A 145 5.90 4.15 -0.93
N LEU A 146 6.20 5.22 -1.68
CA LEU A 146 6.10 5.27 -3.13
C LEU A 146 7.46 5.56 -3.76
N ARG A 147 7.61 5.14 -5.00
CA ARG A 147 8.68 5.56 -5.89
C ARG A 147 8.08 6.06 -7.19
N VAL A 148 8.61 7.15 -7.71
CA VAL A 148 8.26 7.64 -9.05
C VAL A 148 9.50 7.55 -9.95
N ARG A 149 9.34 6.92 -11.10
CA ARG A 149 10.36 6.80 -12.13
C ARG A 149 9.71 7.02 -13.50
N ARG A 150 10.30 7.90 -14.31
CA ARG A 150 9.79 8.25 -15.65
C ARG A 150 8.32 8.66 -15.67
N GLY A 151 7.83 9.29 -14.59
CA GLY A 151 6.44 9.73 -14.45
C GLY A 151 5.45 8.61 -14.10
N CYS A 152 5.92 7.41 -13.79
CA CYS A 152 5.11 6.29 -13.31
C CYS A 152 5.46 5.99 -11.85
N CYS A 153 4.45 5.70 -11.02
CA CYS A 153 4.69 5.27 -9.65
C CYS A 153 4.73 3.74 -9.54
N PHE A 154 5.38 3.26 -8.49
CA PHE A 154 5.35 1.87 -8.03
C PHE A 154 5.56 1.82 -6.52
N HIS A 155 5.50 0.63 -5.88
CA HIS A 155 5.20 0.45 -4.48
C HIS A 155 3.77 0.95 -4.14
N GLY A 156 3.48 1.33 -2.91
CA GLY A 156 2.12 1.71 -2.55
C GLY A 156 1.91 1.84 -1.05
N LEU A 157 0.96 1.07 -0.52
CA LEU A 157 0.50 1.13 0.86
C LEU A 157 0.52 -0.24 1.53
N ALA A 158 0.55 -0.22 2.87
CA ALA A 158 0.30 -1.39 3.71
C ALA A 158 -0.70 -0.99 4.80
N LEU A 159 -1.87 -1.64 4.81
CA LEU A 159 -2.96 -1.47 5.78
C LEU A 159 -2.94 -2.64 6.77
N ASN A 160 -2.87 -2.35 8.06
CA ASN A 160 -2.90 -3.35 9.12
C ASN A 160 -4.33 -3.84 9.33
N ILE A 161 -4.62 -5.08 8.90
CA ILE A 161 -5.91 -5.74 9.15
C ILE A 161 -5.86 -6.43 10.51
N ASP A 162 -5.02 -7.45 10.63
CA ASP A 162 -4.81 -8.26 11.83
C ASP A 162 -3.37 -8.84 11.90
N PRO A 163 -2.32 -8.00 11.72
CA PRO A 163 -0.94 -8.46 11.85
C PRO A 163 -0.53 -8.59 13.31
N ASP A 164 0.54 -9.38 13.56
CA ASP A 164 1.27 -9.29 14.82
C ASP A 164 2.00 -7.94 14.92
N LEU A 165 1.53 -7.06 15.80
CA LEU A 165 2.11 -5.74 16.01
C LEU A 165 3.47 -5.78 16.75
N GLY A 166 3.85 -6.92 17.36
CA GLY A 166 5.11 -7.08 18.07
C GLY A 166 6.34 -6.82 17.20
N ALA A 167 6.24 -7.05 15.88
CA ALA A 167 7.32 -6.73 14.96
C ALA A 167 7.62 -5.22 14.88
N PHE A 168 6.62 -4.35 15.06
CA PHE A 168 6.81 -2.90 15.06
C PHE A 168 7.56 -2.39 16.29
N ALA A 169 7.54 -3.12 17.41
CA ALA A 169 8.34 -2.78 18.60
C ALA A 169 9.86 -2.94 18.36
N ARG A 170 10.26 -3.63 17.29
CA ARG A 170 11.65 -3.87 16.91
C ARG A 170 12.25 -2.79 16.01
N ILE A 171 11.45 -1.79 15.66
CA ILE A 171 11.87 -0.67 14.80
C ILE A 171 11.35 0.66 15.38
N ASP A 172 11.90 1.77 14.88
CA ASP A 172 11.28 3.09 15.02
C ASP A 172 10.53 3.44 13.73
N PRO A 173 9.22 3.16 13.64
CA PRO A 173 8.47 3.34 12.40
C PRO A 173 8.58 4.78 11.90
N CYS A 174 8.90 4.95 10.62
CA CYS A 174 9.12 6.27 10.02
C CYS A 174 10.23 7.12 10.70
N GLY A 175 11.13 6.50 11.47
CA GLY A 175 12.17 7.20 12.23
C GLY A 175 11.66 7.90 13.48
N HIS A 176 10.46 7.61 13.94
CA HIS A 176 9.88 8.19 15.15
C HIS A 176 9.88 7.14 16.28
N PRO A 177 10.78 7.27 17.29
CA PRO A 177 10.80 6.39 18.45
C PRO A 177 9.44 6.41 19.16
N GLY A 178 8.91 5.22 19.48
CA GLY A 178 7.67 5.09 20.26
C GLY A 178 6.39 5.39 19.48
N MET A 179 6.44 5.50 18.13
CA MET A 179 5.23 5.64 17.33
C MET A 179 4.30 4.45 17.57
N ALA A 180 3.10 4.72 18.09
CA ALA A 180 2.07 3.72 18.26
C ALA A 180 1.56 3.21 16.90
N VAL A 181 1.28 1.91 16.83
CA VAL A 181 0.71 1.23 15.66
C VAL A 181 -0.56 0.52 16.10
N THR A 182 -1.55 0.47 15.21
CA THR A 182 -2.80 -0.23 15.45
C THR A 182 -3.22 -1.06 14.23
N ARG A 183 -4.32 -1.80 14.35
CA ARG A 183 -4.88 -2.67 13.30
C ARG A 183 -6.41 -2.66 13.36
N ILE A 184 -7.07 -2.98 12.26
CA ILE A 184 -8.54 -2.97 12.17
C ILE A 184 -9.16 -3.91 13.23
N ALA A 185 -8.59 -5.11 13.41
CA ALA A 185 -9.13 -6.13 14.31
C ALA A 185 -9.29 -5.65 15.77
N ASP A 186 -8.43 -4.73 16.23
CA ASP A 186 -8.49 -4.19 17.59
C ASP A 186 -9.53 -3.04 17.75
N LEU A 187 -10.04 -2.52 16.64
CA LEU A 187 -10.89 -1.31 16.60
C LEU A 187 -12.35 -1.59 16.28
N VAL A 188 -12.69 -2.85 15.99
CA VAL A 188 -14.05 -3.26 15.64
C VAL A 188 -14.64 -4.20 16.69
N PRO A 189 -15.99 -4.28 16.81
CA PRO A 189 -16.63 -5.26 17.68
C PRO A 189 -16.24 -6.68 17.37
N VAL A 190 -16.14 -7.53 18.40
CA VAL A 190 -15.88 -8.97 18.25
C VAL A 190 -16.92 -9.59 17.31
N GLY A 191 -16.46 -10.38 16.34
CA GLY A 191 -17.31 -11.03 15.34
C GLY A 191 -17.52 -10.20 14.06
N THR A 192 -16.99 -8.98 14.00
CA THR A 192 -16.96 -8.22 12.74
C THR A 192 -16.10 -8.97 11.71
N ASP A 193 -16.64 -9.17 10.51
CA ASP A 193 -15.85 -9.74 9.41
C ASP A 193 -14.79 -8.73 8.95
N VAL A 194 -13.55 -8.97 9.35
CA VAL A 194 -12.34 -8.28 8.89
C VAL A 194 -11.47 -9.19 8.03
N SER A 195 -12.09 -10.15 7.34
CA SER A 195 -11.34 -11.02 6.44
C SER A 195 -10.55 -10.21 5.42
N ARG A 196 -9.37 -10.71 5.07
CA ARG A 196 -8.52 -10.10 4.06
C ARG A 196 -9.28 -9.84 2.76
N ALA A 197 -10.07 -10.82 2.30
CA ALA A 197 -10.84 -10.71 1.07
C ALA A 197 -11.82 -9.53 1.11
N ARG A 198 -12.50 -9.32 2.25
CA ARG A 198 -13.42 -8.19 2.43
C ARG A 198 -12.69 -6.86 2.43
N VAL A 199 -11.60 -6.74 3.20
CA VAL A 199 -10.83 -5.50 3.28
C VAL A 199 -10.21 -5.15 1.93
N GLU A 200 -9.64 -6.13 1.21
CA GLU A 200 -9.10 -5.91 -0.14
C GLU A 200 -10.17 -5.48 -1.14
N ALA A 201 -11.38 -6.04 -1.06
CA ALA A 201 -12.47 -5.66 -1.95
C ALA A 201 -12.91 -4.21 -1.71
N LEU A 202 -13.06 -3.80 -0.44
CA LEU A 202 -13.39 -2.44 -0.06
C LEU A 202 -12.29 -1.46 -0.47
N LEU A 203 -11.04 -1.77 -0.14
CA LEU A 203 -9.89 -0.92 -0.48
C LEU A 203 -9.74 -0.75 -2.00
N LEU A 204 -9.94 -1.82 -2.77
CA LEU A 204 -9.91 -1.72 -4.23
C LEU A 204 -11.02 -0.81 -4.74
N GLY A 205 -12.25 -0.96 -4.24
CA GLY A 205 -13.38 -0.09 -4.60
C GLY A 205 -13.07 1.39 -4.36
N GLU A 206 -12.52 1.71 -3.19
CA GLU A 206 -12.16 3.09 -2.83
C GLU A 206 -10.98 3.61 -3.68
N LEU A 207 -9.98 2.77 -3.97
CA LEU A 207 -8.89 3.13 -4.89
C LEU A 207 -9.41 3.43 -6.31
N LEU A 208 -10.33 2.61 -6.83
CA LEU A 208 -10.96 2.86 -8.12
C LEU A 208 -11.70 4.20 -8.14
N ALA A 209 -12.46 4.48 -7.08
CA ALA A 209 -13.22 5.72 -6.94
C ALA A 209 -12.33 6.97 -6.89
N VAL A 210 -11.31 6.99 -6.01
CA VAL A 210 -10.43 8.17 -5.86
C VAL A 210 -9.55 8.43 -7.07
N PHE A 211 -9.19 7.38 -7.83
CA PHE A 211 -8.43 7.52 -9.07
C PHE A 211 -9.32 7.69 -10.31
N GLY A 212 -10.64 7.54 -10.19
CA GLY A 212 -11.59 7.76 -11.28
C GLY A 212 -11.55 6.67 -12.36
N TYR A 213 -11.22 5.42 -12.00
CA TYR A 213 -11.28 4.31 -12.95
C TYR A 213 -12.71 3.93 -13.27
N ASP A 214 -13.00 3.72 -14.55
CA ASP A 214 -14.25 3.11 -15.00
C ASP A 214 -14.22 1.61 -14.66
N PRO A 215 -15.18 1.09 -13.85
CA PRO A 215 -15.26 -0.32 -13.52
C PRO A 215 -15.31 -1.25 -14.76
N ALA A 216 -15.87 -0.78 -15.88
CA ALA A 216 -15.90 -1.53 -17.15
C ALA A 216 -14.49 -1.71 -17.77
N ARG A 217 -13.50 -0.94 -17.31
CA ARG A 217 -12.10 -1.00 -17.75
C ARG A 217 -11.19 -1.69 -16.75
N VAL A 218 -11.73 -2.29 -15.71
CA VAL A 218 -10.98 -3.07 -14.73
C VAL A 218 -11.00 -4.54 -15.15
N ARG A 219 -9.81 -5.15 -15.23
CA ARG A 219 -9.64 -6.60 -15.43
C ARG A 219 -8.99 -7.19 -14.20
N GLU A 220 -9.71 -8.03 -13.49
CA GLU A 220 -9.13 -8.82 -12.40
C GLU A 220 -8.57 -10.13 -12.93
N SER A 221 -7.31 -10.40 -12.62
CA SER A 221 -6.71 -11.72 -12.84
C SER A 221 -6.68 -12.46 -11.51
N GLY A 222 -7.27 -13.66 -11.47
CA GLY A 222 -7.13 -14.58 -10.34
C GLY A 222 -5.77 -15.28 -10.31
N ALA A 223 -4.70 -14.57 -10.68
CA ALA A 223 -3.39 -15.16 -10.89
C ALA A 223 -2.75 -15.56 -9.57
N THR A 224 -2.39 -16.84 -9.45
CA THR A 224 -1.46 -17.38 -8.46
C THR A 224 0.00 -17.01 -8.79
N GLU A 225 0.26 -16.48 -9.97
CA GLU A 225 1.58 -16.09 -10.48
C GLU A 225 1.62 -14.59 -10.82
N PHE A 226 2.80 -13.99 -10.68
CA PHE A 226 2.99 -12.62 -11.12
C PHE A 226 2.60 -12.46 -12.59
N PRO A 227 1.83 -11.42 -12.93
CA PRO A 227 1.63 -11.08 -14.33
C PRO A 227 3.00 -10.85 -14.96
N ALA A 228 3.21 -11.43 -16.14
CA ALA A 228 4.44 -11.22 -16.90
C ALA A 228 4.76 -9.71 -17.03
N PRO A 229 6.04 -9.34 -17.04
CA PRO A 229 6.46 -7.94 -17.16
C PRO A 229 5.95 -7.26 -18.43
#